data_53e1d458f58732e877314ed112ba9a48
#
_entry.id   53e1d458f58732e877314ed112ba9a48
#
_cell.length_a   1.000
_cell.length_b   1.000
_cell.length_c   1.000
_cell.angle_alpha   90.00
_cell.angle_beta   90.00
_cell.angle_gamma   90.00
#
_symmetry.space_group_name_H-M   'P 1'
#
loop_
_entity.id
_entity.type
_entity.pdbx_description
1 polymer ?
#
loop_
_entity_poly.entity_id
_entity_poly.type
_entity_poly.pdbx_seq_one_letter_code
_entity_poly.pdbx_strand_id
1 'polypeptide(L)'
;YFQVARCFRDEDLRADRQPEFTQVDMELSFVERDDVIELTERLIADVWKVVGREVTLPLPRLTYREAMERFGSDSPDLRFGMELVDVTDIAETCGFAVFSKTVAGKGQVRGLCVPGAASFTRRQLDELVATAQDFGAKGLAWIAIDEDGFRSPICKFFTEGELDSLRSRMGGRPG
;
A
#
# COMPACT_ATOMS: atom_id res chain seq x y z
N TYR A 1 31.34 -12.53 13.39
CA TYR A 1 30.94 -13.94 13.35
C TYR A 1 29.83 -14.13 12.34
N PHE A 2 29.90 -15.19 11.55
CA PHE A 2 28.79 -15.62 10.69
C PHE A 2 28.82 -17.13 10.50
N GLN A 3 27.66 -17.68 10.17
CA GLN A 3 27.54 -19.07 9.76
C GLN A 3 26.45 -19.23 8.69
N VAL A 4 26.57 -20.28 7.90
CA VAL A 4 25.50 -20.74 7.00
C VAL A 4 24.98 -22.04 7.61
N ALA A 5 23.79 -21.95 8.21
CA ALA A 5 23.24 -23.04 9.02
C ALA A 5 21.94 -23.58 8.42
N ARG A 6 21.77 -24.90 8.51
CA ARG A 6 20.51 -25.57 8.23
C ARG A 6 19.63 -25.46 9.47
N CYS A 7 18.43 -24.87 9.28
CA CYS A 7 17.49 -24.63 10.35
C CYS A 7 16.19 -25.40 10.13
N PHE A 8 15.53 -25.75 11.24
CA PHE A 8 14.27 -26.48 11.25
C PHE A 8 13.28 -25.74 12.15
N ARG A 9 12.06 -25.56 11.68
CA ARG A 9 10.96 -24.98 12.46
C ARG A 9 9.68 -25.75 12.22
N ASP A 10 8.87 -25.92 13.26
CA ASP A 10 7.49 -26.36 13.13
C ASP A 10 6.64 -25.15 12.72
N GLU A 11 6.36 -25.06 11.43
CA GLU A 11 5.70 -23.90 10.81
C GLU A 11 4.40 -24.34 10.16
N ASP A 12 3.39 -23.45 10.24
CA ASP A 12 2.23 -23.55 9.36
C ASP A 12 2.67 -23.37 7.91
N LEU A 13 2.34 -24.34 7.06
CA LEU A 13 2.71 -24.31 5.65
C LEU A 13 2.08 -23.12 4.93
N ARG A 14 2.94 -22.24 4.41
CA ARG A 14 2.58 -21.10 3.56
C ARG A 14 3.45 -21.11 2.32
N ALA A 15 3.09 -20.32 1.31
CA ALA A 15 3.83 -20.25 0.06
C ALA A 15 5.32 -19.85 0.23
N ASP A 16 5.64 -19.10 1.28
CA ASP A 16 6.95 -18.54 1.60
C ASP A 16 7.65 -19.23 2.80
N ARG A 17 7.06 -20.29 3.38
CA ARG A 17 7.58 -20.95 4.57
C ARG A 17 7.79 -22.44 4.33
N GLN A 18 8.97 -22.91 4.75
CA GLN A 18 9.35 -24.31 4.73
C GLN A 18 9.84 -24.75 6.11
N PRO A 19 9.54 -25.98 6.54
CA PRO A 19 9.99 -26.48 7.85
C PRO A 19 11.51 -26.66 7.93
N GLU A 20 12.17 -26.81 6.78
CA GLU A 20 13.63 -26.89 6.64
C GLU A 20 14.11 -25.79 5.69
N PHE A 21 15.07 -24.97 6.15
CA PHE A 21 15.62 -23.88 5.36
C PHE A 21 17.07 -23.59 5.76
N THR A 22 17.81 -22.92 4.88
CA THR A 22 19.17 -22.48 5.16
C THR A 22 19.14 -21.01 5.56
N GLN A 23 19.85 -20.66 6.63
CA GLN A 23 19.96 -19.32 7.15
C GLN A 23 21.41 -18.84 7.06
N VAL A 24 21.61 -17.62 6.60
CA VAL A 24 22.87 -16.89 6.83
C VAL A 24 22.68 -16.13 8.13
N ASP A 25 23.38 -16.56 9.15
CA ASP A 25 23.33 -15.98 10.48
C ASP A 25 24.58 -15.13 10.71
N MET A 26 24.40 -13.88 11.13
CA MET A 26 25.49 -12.91 11.29
C MET A 26 25.35 -12.16 12.61
N GLU A 27 26.45 -12.09 13.35
CA GLU A 27 26.57 -11.29 14.56
C GLU A 27 27.73 -10.30 14.41
N LEU A 28 27.46 -9.03 14.64
CA LEU A 28 28.43 -7.95 14.53
C LEU A 28 28.52 -7.20 15.86
N SER A 29 29.75 -6.79 16.22
CA SER A 29 30.01 -5.98 17.41
C SER A 29 30.43 -4.58 17.02
N PHE A 30 30.13 -3.61 17.88
CA PHE A 30 30.51 -2.20 17.71
C PHE A 30 30.04 -1.55 16.42
N VAL A 31 28.81 -1.93 15.97
CA VAL A 31 28.19 -1.42 14.75
C VAL A 31 26.90 -0.67 15.07
N GLU A 32 26.58 0.28 14.23
CA GLU A 32 25.30 0.97 14.22
C GLU A 32 24.31 0.26 13.27
N ARG A 33 23.06 0.67 13.33
CA ARG A 33 21.99 0.11 12.48
C ARG A 33 22.34 0.15 10.98
N ASP A 34 22.91 1.26 10.53
CA ASP A 34 23.16 1.49 9.11
C ASP A 34 24.31 0.62 8.59
N ASP A 35 25.29 0.27 9.43
CA ASP A 35 26.36 -0.69 9.08
C ASP A 35 25.79 -2.07 8.77
N VAL A 36 24.80 -2.51 9.56
CA VAL A 36 24.11 -3.80 9.34
C VAL A 36 23.28 -3.76 8.06
N ILE A 37 22.58 -2.64 7.81
CA ILE A 37 21.79 -2.48 6.59
C ILE A 37 22.68 -2.51 5.35
N GLU A 38 23.79 -1.77 5.33
CA GLU A 38 24.71 -1.74 4.18
C GLU A 38 25.35 -3.11 3.89
N LEU A 39 25.71 -3.85 4.94
CA LEU A 39 26.20 -5.21 4.77
C LEU A 39 25.15 -6.12 4.17
N THR A 40 23.92 -6.04 4.66
CA THR A 40 22.79 -6.85 4.18
C THR A 40 22.41 -6.49 2.74
N GLU A 41 22.40 -5.21 2.38
CA GLU A 41 22.14 -4.74 1.01
C GLU A 41 23.15 -5.34 0.03
N ARG A 42 24.45 -5.32 0.37
CA ARG A 42 25.51 -5.93 -0.46
C ARG A 42 25.33 -7.43 -0.59
N LEU A 43 25.04 -8.12 0.52
CA LEU A 43 24.77 -9.55 0.51
C LEU A 43 23.59 -9.89 -0.42
N ILE A 44 22.49 -9.18 -0.29
CA ILE A 44 21.32 -9.38 -1.16
C ILE A 44 21.68 -9.14 -2.64
N ALA A 45 22.38 -8.05 -2.95
CA ALA A 45 22.78 -7.76 -4.31
C ALA A 45 23.66 -8.86 -4.91
N ASP A 46 24.62 -9.40 -4.13
CA ASP A 46 25.49 -10.48 -4.60
C ASP A 46 24.75 -11.82 -4.76
N VAL A 47 23.83 -12.14 -3.87
CA VAL A 47 22.97 -13.33 -4.01
C VAL A 47 22.08 -13.23 -5.27
N TRP A 48 21.51 -12.07 -5.56
CA TRP A 48 20.68 -11.88 -6.76
C TRP A 48 21.48 -11.97 -8.06
N LYS A 49 22.76 -11.57 -8.06
CA LYS A 49 23.66 -11.75 -9.21
C LYS A 49 23.81 -13.22 -9.60
N VAL A 50 23.77 -14.16 -8.64
CA VAL A 50 23.88 -15.60 -8.91
C VAL A 50 22.77 -16.09 -9.83
N VAL A 51 21.59 -15.50 -9.74
CA VAL A 51 20.43 -15.81 -10.61
C VAL A 51 20.28 -14.83 -11.77
N GLY A 52 21.31 -14.04 -12.08
CA GLY A 52 21.35 -13.11 -13.21
C GLY A 52 20.46 -11.87 -13.03
N ARG A 53 20.19 -11.48 -11.78
CA ARG A 53 19.42 -10.28 -11.48
C ARG A 53 20.32 -9.21 -10.85
N GLU A 54 20.17 -7.99 -11.32
CA GLU A 54 20.83 -6.83 -10.72
C GLU A 54 19.88 -6.12 -9.75
N VAL A 55 20.43 -5.74 -8.60
CA VAL A 55 19.73 -4.96 -7.57
C VAL A 55 20.39 -3.61 -7.46
N THR A 56 19.63 -2.54 -7.64
CA THR A 56 20.12 -1.18 -7.48
C THR A 56 20.24 -0.83 -5.99
N LEU A 57 21.40 -0.39 -5.58
CA LEU A 57 21.68 0.05 -4.21
C LEU A 57 21.79 1.59 -4.13
N PRO A 58 21.47 2.22 -3.00
CA PRO A 58 20.87 1.60 -1.82
C PRO A 58 19.41 1.19 -2.05
N LEU A 59 18.94 0.21 -1.30
CA LEU A 59 17.50 -0.16 -1.32
C LEU A 59 16.64 0.97 -0.72
N PRO A 60 15.40 1.15 -1.20
CA PRO A 60 14.47 2.11 -0.62
C PRO A 60 14.26 1.86 0.88
N ARG A 61 14.34 2.90 1.67
CA ARG A 61 14.12 2.84 3.13
C ARG A 61 12.82 3.53 3.47
N LEU A 62 11.95 2.84 4.18
CA LEU A 62 10.69 3.35 4.70
C LEU A 62 10.67 3.24 6.21
N THR A 63 10.19 4.26 6.87
CA THR A 63 9.81 4.13 8.28
C THR A 63 8.52 3.32 8.38
N TYR A 64 8.27 2.70 9.53
CA TYR A 64 7.00 2.01 9.79
C TYR A 64 5.79 2.91 9.52
N ARG A 65 5.88 4.18 9.96
CA ARG A 65 4.81 5.15 9.75
C ARG A 65 4.56 5.40 8.26
N GLU A 66 5.61 5.65 7.47
CA GLU A 66 5.47 5.84 6.02
C GLU A 66 4.89 4.61 5.34
N ALA A 67 5.35 3.41 5.70
CA ALA A 67 4.82 2.16 5.15
C ALA A 67 3.32 2.02 5.43
N MET A 68 2.89 2.25 6.66
CA MET A 68 1.48 2.20 7.05
C MET A 68 0.65 3.33 6.43
N GLU A 69 1.19 4.54 6.34
CA GLU A 69 0.48 5.69 5.76
C GLU A 69 0.31 5.57 4.25
N ARG A 70 1.32 5.11 3.53
CA ARG A 70 1.30 5.03 2.06
C ARG A 70 0.73 3.72 1.53
N PHE A 71 0.88 2.62 2.25
CA PHE A 71 0.55 1.28 1.74
C PHE A 71 -0.40 0.48 2.64
N GLY A 72 -0.60 0.90 3.89
CA GLY A 72 -1.41 0.15 4.86
C GLY A 72 -0.80 -1.17 5.32
N SER A 73 0.50 -1.37 5.08
CA SER A 73 1.24 -2.60 5.39
C SER A 73 2.66 -2.25 5.85
N ASP A 74 3.18 -3.00 6.80
CA ASP A 74 4.58 -2.92 7.25
C ASP A 74 5.57 -3.61 6.29
N SER A 75 5.06 -4.35 5.30
CA SER A 75 5.85 -5.01 4.26
C SER A 75 5.23 -4.75 2.88
N PRO A 76 5.27 -3.50 2.39
CA PRO A 76 4.59 -3.13 1.15
C PRO A 76 5.31 -3.66 -0.08
N ASP A 77 4.53 -4.06 -1.08
CA ASP A 77 5.04 -4.32 -2.43
C ASP A 77 5.05 -3.00 -3.22
N LEU A 78 6.23 -2.44 -3.41
CA LEU A 78 6.41 -1.15 -4.09
C LEU A 78 6.26 -1.21 -5.62
N ARG A 79 6.08 -2.40 -6.20
CA ARG A 79 6.00 -2.58 -7.67
C ARG A 79 4.69 -2.08 -8.26
N PHE A 80 3.63 -1.98 -7.47
CA PHE A 80 2.31 -1.59 -7.97
C PHE A 80 2.15 -0.08 -8.19
N GLY A 81 2.92 0.77 -7.53
CA GLY A 81 2.88 2.22 -7.71
C GLY A 81 1.57 2.91 -7.28
N MET A 82 0.67 2.21 -6.59
CA MET A 82 -0.59 2.76 -6.08
C MET A 82 -0.46 2.99 -4.59
N GLU A 83 -0.47 4.25 -4.19
CA GLU A 83 -0.32 4.65 -2.79
C GLU A 83 -1.64 5.15 -2.21
N LEU A 84 -1.84 4.92 -0.93
CA LEU A 84 -2.94 5.49 -0.17
C LEU A 84 -2.71 6.99 0.01
N VAL A 85 -3.74 7.78 -0.24
CA VAL A 85 -3.73 9.24 -0.07
C VAL A 85 -4.71 9.62 1.02
N ASP A 86 -4.25 10.42 1.98
CA ASP A 86 -5.12 10.96 3.03
C ASP A 86 -5.98 12.09 2.45
N VAL A 87 -7.30 11.95 2.60
CA VAL A 87 -8.31 12.90 2.16
C VAL A 87 -9.26 13.28 3.31
N THR A 88 -8.82 13.08 4.54
CA THR A 88 -9.60 13.26 5.76
C THR A 88 -10.16 14.69 5.88
N ASP A 89 -9.37 15.72 5.54
CA ASP A 89 -9.78 17.11 5.58
C ASP A 89 -10.90 17.44 4.57
N ILE A 90 -10.87 16.87 3.37
CA ILE A 90 -11.95 17.00 2.38
C ILE A 90 -13.19 16.22 2.85
N ALA A 91 -12.96 15.05 3.43
CA ALA A 91 -14.03 14.20 3.97
C ALA A 91 -14.74 14.82 5.18
N GLU A 92 -14.07 15.69 5.93
CA GLU A 92 -14.65 16.39 7.08
C GLU A 92 -15.72 17.41 6.65
N THR A 93 -15.49 18.11 5.54
CA THR A 93 -16.36 19.21 5.07
C THR A 93 -17.45 18.73 4.14
N CYS A 94 -17.29 17.57 3.48
CA CYS A 94 -18.26 17.09 2.51
C CYS A 94 -19.60 16.68 3.13
N GLY A 95 -20.67 16.75 2.32
CA GLY A 95 -22.02 16.35 2.73
C GLY A 95 -22.25 14.83 2.85
N PHE A 96 -21.22 13.99 2.63
CA PHE A 96 -21.36 12.53 2.73
C PHE A 96 -21.25 12.06 4.19
N ALA A 97 -22.37 11.82 4.82
CA ALA A 97 -22.51 11.55 6.25
C ALA A 97 -21.63 10.38 6.77
N VAL A 98 -21.25 9.42 5.91
CA VAL A 98 -20.37 8.31 6.31
C VAL A 98 -18.96 8.85 6.59
N PHE A 99 -18.46 9.74 5.74
CA PHE A 99 -17.15 10.33 5.89
C PHE A 99 -17.08 11.28 7.08
N SER A 100 -18.02 12.23 7.16
CA SER A 100 -18.05 13.20 8.27
C SER A 100 -18.21 12.53 9.63
N LYS A 101 -18.99 11.43 9.74
CA LYS A 101 -19.08 10.64 10.97
C LYS A 101 -17.78 9.92 11.31
N THR A 102 -17.06 9.41 10.31
CA THR A 102 -15.76 8.77 10.50
C THR A 102 -14.76 9.76 11.07
N VAL A 103 -14.68 10.96 10.50
CA VAL A 103 -13.78 12.02 10.96
C VAL A 103 -14.15 12.52 12.36
N ALA A 104 -15.43 12.75 12.62
CA ALA A 104 -15.92 13.11 13.95
C ALA A 104 -15.57 12.06 15.02
N GLY A 105 -15.51 10.79 14.64
CA GLY A 105 -15.02 9.68 15.46
C GLY A 105 -13.49 9.56 15.55
N LYS A 106 -12.74 10.56 15.10
CA LYS A 106 -11.27 10.56 15.00
C LYS A 106 -10.70 9.48 14.08
N GLY A 107 -11.50 8.98 13.13
CA GLY A 107 -11.05 8.11 12.06
C GLY A 107 -10.46 8.91 10.90
N GLN A 108 -9.82 8.19 9.97
CA GLN A 108 -9.25 8.75 8.75
C GLN A 108 -10.04 8.28 7.53
N VAL A 109 -10.06 9.10 6.49
CA VAL A 109 -10.56 8.74 5.17
C VAL A 109 -9.37 8.75 4.20
N ARG A 110 -9.08 7.60 3.63
CA ARG A 110 -7.99 7.43 2.67
C ARG A 110 -8.52 6.89 1.36
N GLY A 111 -7.94 7.35 0.28
CA GLY A 111 -8.29 6.94 -1.07
C GLY A 111 -7.12 6.31 -1.80
N LEU A 112 -7.45 5.59 -2.86
CA LEU A 112 -6.52 4.97 -3.79
C LEU A 112 -6.94 5.36 -5.20
N CYS A 113 -6.01 5.87 -6.01
CA CYS A 113 -6.26 6.13 -7.42
C CYS A 113 -5.85 4.91 -8.25
N VAL A 114 -6.79 4.43 -9.07
CA VAL A 114 -6.56 3.28 -9.97
C VAL A 114 -6.66 3.77 -11.42
N PRO A 115 -5.52 4.00 -12.10
CA PRO A 115 -5.53 4.44 -13.49
C PRO A 115 -6.20 3.41 -14.42
N GLY A 116 -6.99 3.87 -15.38
CA GLY A 116 -7.68 3.00 -16.34
C GLY A 116 -8.95 2.31 -15.81
N ALA A 117 -9.36 2.58 -14.57
CA ALA A 117 -10.52 1.93 -13.95
C ALA A 117 -11.86 2.66 -14.16
N ALA A 118 -11.87 3.82 -14.83
CA ALA A 118 -13.12 4.53 -15.11
C ALA A 118 -14.10 3.71 -15.98
N SER A 119 -13.58 2.80 -16.81
CA SER A 119 -14.34 1.88 -17.63
C SER A 119 -14.95 0.67 -16.88
N PHE A 120 -14.66 0.52 -15.59
CA PHE A 120 -15.19 -0.61 -14.82
C PHE A 120 -16.71 -0.65 -14.83
N THR A 121 -17.23 -1.83 -15.11
CA THR A 121 -18.66 -2.10 -15.09
C THR A 121 -19.19 -2.05 -13.66
N ARG A 122 -20.49 -1.86 -13.51
CA ARG A 122 -21.16 -1.88 -12.20
C ARG A 122 -20.82 -3.15 -11.41
N ARG A 123 -20.80 -4.29 -12.08
CA ARG A 123 -20.46 -5.58 -11.45
C ARG A 123 -19.04 -5.57 -10.87
N GLN A 124 -18.06 -5.09 -11.63
CA GLN A 124 -16.67 -5.00 -11.15
C GLN A 124 -16.53 -4.06 -9.94
N LEU A 125 -17.25 -2.94 -9.95
CA LEU A 125 -17.27 -2.02 -8.81
C LEU A 125 -17.93 -2.66 -7.58
N ASP A 126 -19.01 -3.42 -7.75
CA ASP A 126 -19.67 -4.13 -6.66
C ASP A 126 -18.78 -5.27 -6.12
N GLU A 127 -17.99 -5.95 -6.97
CA GLU A 127 -16.98 -6.94 -6.59
C GLU A 127 -15.85 -6.31 -5.75
N LEU A 128 -15.39 -5.09 -6.11
CA LEU A 128 -14.41 -4.35 -5.29
C LEU A 128 -14.95 -3.99 -3.91
N VAL A 129 -16.22 -3.59 -3.84
CA VAL A 129 -16.88 -3.31 -2.55
C VAL A 129 -16.93 -4.57 -1.69
N ALA A 130 -17.31 -5.72 -2.28
CA ALA A 130 -17.35 -7.00 -1.58
C ALA A 130 -15.94 -7.40 -1.08
N THR A 131 -14.93 -7.30 -1.94
CA THR A 131 -13.54 -7.57 -1.58
C THR A 131 -13.09 -6.71 -0.39
N ALA A 132 -13.37 -5.40 -0.41
CA ALA A 132 -13.03 -4.53 0.70
C ALA A 132 -13.71 -4.95 2.01
N GLN A 133 -14.96 -5.41 1.94
CA GLN A 133 -15.72 -5.92 3.10
C GLN A 133 -15.14 -7.23 3.63
N ASP A 134 -14.70 -8.13 2.78
CA ASP A 134 -14.03 -9.39 3.16
C ASP A 134 -12.74 -9.13 3.94
N PHE A 135 -12.04 -8.03 3.63
CA PHE A 135 -10.89 -7.54 4.39
C PHE A 135 -11.27 -6.66 5.61
N GLY A 136 -12.53 -6.59 5.99
CA GLY A 136 -13.01 -5.93 7.21
C GLY A 136 -13.41 -4.46 7.06
N ALA A 137 -13.40 -3.89 5.84
CA ALA A 137 -13.93 -2.55 5.63
C ALA A 137 -15.46 -2.54 5.77
N LYS A 138 -16.01 -1.46 6.32
CA LYS A 138 -17.48 -1.29 6.39
C LYS A 138 -18.12 -1.01 5.03
N GLY A 139 -17.31 -0.62 4.06
CA GLY A 139 -17.72 -0.34 2.68
C GLY A 139 -16.58 0.33 1.92
N LEU A 140 -16.77 0.46 0.62
CA LEU A 140 -15.88 1.16 -0.30
C LEU A 140 -16.70 2.19 -1.10
N ALA A 141 -16.31 3.45 -1.02
CA ALA A 141 -16.82 4.49 -1.89
C ALA A 141 -15.91 4.61 -3.12
N TRP A 142 -16.49 4.82 -4.28
CA TRP A 142 -15.74 4.99 -5.52
C TRP A 142 -16.22 6.22 -6.29
N ILE A 143 -15.32 6.86 -7.02
CA ILE A 143 -15.60 7.95 -7.94
C ILE A 143 -14.82 7.65 -9.22
N ALA A 144 -15.51 7.46 -10.33
CA ALA A 144 -14.88 7.37 -11.64
C ALA A 144 -14.73 8.76 -12.24
N ILE A 145 -13.61 8.99 -12.92
CA ILE A 145 -13.29 10.23 -13.63
C ILE A 145 -13.24 9.89 -15.11
N ASP A 146 -14.17 10.39 -15.89
CA ASP A 146 -14.21 10.25 -17.34
C ASP A 146 -14.13 11.64 -18.02
N GLU A 147 -14.18 11.66 -19.36
CA GLU A 147 -14.07 12.90 -20.14
C GLU A 147 -15.19 13.90 -19.83
N ASP A 148 -16.35 13.41 -19.42
CA ASP A 148 -17.54 14.20 -19.09
C ASP A 148 -17.53 14.69 -17.63
N GLY A 149 -16.58 14.23 -16.80
CA GLY A 149 -16.42 14.63 -15.40
C GLY A 149 -16.46 13.47 -14.40
N PHE A 150 -17.10 13.72 -13.25
CA PHE A 150 -17.14 12.74 -12.15
C PHE A 150 -18.43 11.91 -12.17
N ARG A 151 -18.28 10.60 -12.04
CA ARG A 151 -19.40 9.66 -12.00
C ARG A 151 -19.34 8.78 -10.76
N SER A 152 -20.32 8.97 -9.86
CA SER A 152 -20.52 8.15 -8.66
C SER A 152 -21.85 8.45 -7.99
N PRO A 153 -22.46 7.49 -7.28
CA PRO A 153 -23.63 7.74 -6.43
C PRO A 153 -23.38 8.78 -5.33
N ILE A 154 -22.10 8.97 -4.92
CA ILE A 154 -21.75 9.89 -3.84
C ILE A 154 -21.40 11.30 -4.32
N CYS A 155 -21.18 11.55 -5.62
CA CYS A 155 -20.83 12.87 -6.14
C CYS A 155 -21.80 13.98 -5.71
N LYS A 156 -23.09 13.66 -5.58
CA LYS A 156 -24.12 14.62 -5.12
C LYS A 156 -23.92 15.19 -3.70
N PHE A 157 -23.03 14.60 -2.94
CA PHE A 157 -22.69 15.04 -1.58
C PHE A 157 -21.42 15.90 -1.51
N PHE A 158 -20.82 16.16 -2.65
CA PHE A 158 -19.60 16.97 -2.78
C PHE A 158 -19.90 18.20 -3.63
N THR A 159 -19.26 19.30 -3.30
CA THR A 159 -19.17 20.45 -4.20
C THR A 159 -18.18 20.16 -5.34
N GLU A 160 -18.27 20.90 -6.45
CA GLU A 160 -17.31 20.80 -7.56
C GLU A 160 -15.88 21.03 -7.07
N GLY A 161 -15.65 22.02 -6.20
CA GLY A 161 -14.34 22.31 -5.63
C GLY A 161 -13.77 21.16 -4.78
N GLU A 162 -14.61 20.44 -4.04
CA GLU A 162 -14.18 19.26 -3.27
C GLU A 162 -13.82 18.09 -4.19
N LEU A 163 -14.59 17.86 -5.24
CA LEU A 163 -14.28 16.82 -6.25
C LEU A 163 -12.99 17.13 -6.99
N ASP A 164 -12.75 18.38 -7.38
CA ASP A 164 -11.51 18.81 -8.01
C ASP A 164 -10.31 18.72 -7.05
N SER A 165 -10.52 19.00 -5.79
CA SER A 165 -9.50 18.84 -4.74
C SER A 165 -9.14 17.38 -4.54
N LEU A 166 -10.12 16.46 -4.51
CA LEU A 166 -9.91 15.02 -4.48
C LEU A 166 -9.12 14.56 -5.69
N ARG A 167 -9.56 14.94 -6.90
CA ARG A 167 -8.89 14.59 -8.15
C ARG A 167 -7.43 15.03 -8.15
N SER A 168 -7.18 16.29 -7.79
CA SER A 168 -5.84 16.88 -7.78
C SER A 168 -4.92 16.16 -6.77
N ARG A 169 -5.42 15.95 -5.54
CA ARG A 169 -4.66 15.32 -4.46
C ARG A 169 -4.32 13.86 -4.75
N MET A 170 -5.24 13.13 -5.35
CA MET A 170 -5.07 11.71 -5.69
C MET A 170 -4.39 11.50 -7.05
N GLY A 171 -4.10 12.56 -7.80
CA GLY A 171 -3.51 12.46 -9.13
C GLY A 171 -4.45 11.84 -10.17
N GLY A 172 -5.76 11.92 -9.94
CA GLY A 172 -6.78 11.35 -10.81
C GLY A 172 -6.81 12.02 -12.18
N ARG A 173 -6.96 11.20 -13.22
CA ARG A 173 -7.09 11.64 -14.62
C ARG A 173 -8.27 10.91 -15.26
N PRO A 174 -8.87 11.48 -16.32
CA PRO A 174 -9.87 10.76 -17.10
C PRO A 174 -9.32 9.44 -17.66
N GLY A 175 -10.12 8.34 -17.59
CA GLY A 175 -9.74 7.02 -18.13
C GLY A 175 -9.61 5.88 -17.15
#